data_d5ffa20d0dc06b01eb92e31597b17ad5
#
_entry.id   d5ffa20d0dc06b01eb92e31597b17ad5
#
_cell.length_a   1.000
_cell.length_b   1.000
_cell.length_c   1.000
_cell.angle_alpha   90.00
_cell.angle_beta   90.00
_cell.angle_gamma   90.00
#
_symmetry.space_group_name_H-M   'P 1'
#
loop_
_entity.id
_entity.type
_entity.pdbx_description
1 polymer ?
#
loop_
_entity_poly.entity_id
_entity_poly.type
_entity_poly.pdbx_seq_one_letter_code
_entity_poly.pdbx_strand_id
1 'polypeptide(L)'
;MSKKVIGIDLGTTNSCVSVMENGEVKVIANPEGSRTTPSVVSFKNGEIIVGEAAKRQAVTNKDTVSSIKRHMGTAYKEHVNGKDYTPQEISAMILQNLKKTAEAYLGETVTSAVITVPAYFNDAQRQATKDAGKIAGLEVERIINEPTAVFF
;
A
#
# COMPACT_ATOMS: atom_id res chain seq x y z
N MET A 1 -15.46 22.04 -3.50
CA MET A 1 -14.92 21.15 -2.47
C MET A 1 -13.49 20.80 -2.82
N SER A 2 -12.63 20.92 -1.88
CA SER A 2 -11.25 20.55 -2.15
C SER A 2 -11.09 19.02 -2.14
N LYS A 3 -10.29 18.55 -3.05
CA LYS A 3 -9.95 17.15 -3.19
C LYS A 3 -9.00 16.74 -2.08
N LYS A 4 -9.28 15.62 -1.43
CA LYS A 4 -8.38 15.10 -0.41
C LYS A 4 -7.30 14.25 -1.05
N VAL A 5 -6.07 14.53 -0.71
CA VAL A 5 -4.90 13.79 -1.19
C VAL A 5 -4.24 13.17 0.03
N ILE A 6 -4.02 11.87 -0.03
CA ILE A 6 -3.35 11.17 1.06
C ILE A 6 -1.90 10.87 0.67
N GLY A 7 -1.05 10.73 1.66
CA GLY A 7 0.32 10.28 1.46
C GLY A 7 0.43 8.81 1.80
N ILE A 8 1.12 8.05 0.96
CA ILE A 8 1.31 6.62 1.20
C ILE A 8 2.79 6.29 1.11
N ASP A 9 3.27 5.58 2.11
CA ASP A 9 4.56 4.92 2.05
C ASP A 9 4.30 3.43 1.92
N LEU A 10 4.48 2.90 0.71
CA LEU A 10 4.30 1.48 0.44
C LEU A 10 5.66 0.81 0.63
N GLY A 11 5.92 0.33 1.84
CA GLY A 11 7.19 -0.30 2.17
C GLY A 11 7.21 -1.78 1.86
N THR A 12 8.40 -2.35 1.84
CA THR A 12 8.57 -3.79 1.60
C THR A 12 7.96 -4.61 2.73
N THR A 13 8.20 -4.20 3.95
CA THR A 13 7.75 -4.92 5.15
C THR A 13 6.50 -4.30 5.75
N ASN A 14 6.47 -2.98 5.84
CA ASN A 14 5.36 -2.23 6.43
C ASN A 14 5.02 -1.03 5.57
N SER A 15 3.76 -0.65 5.60
CA SER A 15 3.25 0.52 4.88
C SER A 15 2.54 1.44 5.85
N CYS A 16 2.38 2.70 5.46
CA CYS A 16 1.60 3.64 6.26
C CYS A 16 0.92 4.66 5.37
N VAL A 17 -0.09 5.31 5.93
CA VAL A 17 -0.86 6.34 5.24
C VAL A 17 -0.92 7.58 6.12
N SER A 18 -0.87 8.74 5.49
CA SER A 18 -0.90 10.02 6.18
C SER A 18 -1.80 11.01 5.47
N VAL A 19 -2.21 12.03 6.20
CA VAL A 19 -2.98 13.15 5.66
C VAL A 19 -2.33 14.44 6.11
N MET A 20 -2.61 15.53 5.38
CA MET A 20 -2.20 16.85 5.79
C MET A 20 -3.35 17.45 6.60
N GLU A 21 -3.07 17.84 7.81
CA GLU A 21 -4.06 18.40 8.73
C GLU A 21 -3.47 19.62 9.41
N ASN A 22 -4.12 20.76 9.27
CA ASN A 22 -3.66 22.02 9.88
C ASN A 22 -2.20 22.34 9.53
N GLY A 23 -1.79 22.07 8.29
CA GLY A 23 -0.44 22.34 7.84
C GLY A 23 0.60 21.31 8.28
N GLU A 24 0.17 20.25 8.93
CA GLU A 24 1.07 19.20 9.40
C GLU A 24 0.71 17.85 8.82
N VAL A 25 1.72 17.02 8.55
CA VAL A 25 1.52 15.66 8.11
C VAL A 25 1.19 14.79 9.33
N LYS A 26 0.08 14.09 9.25
CA LYS A 26 -0.36 13.21 10.32
C LYS A 26 -0.48 11.78 9.80
N VAL A 27 0.26 10.86 10.40
CA VAL A 27 0.15 9.44 10.09
C VAL A 27 -1.10 8.89 10.77
N ILE A 28 -1.93 8.20 10.00
CA ILE A 28 -3.21 7.69 10.48
C ILE A 28 -3.02 6.30 11.06
N ALA A 29 -3.59 6.07 12.24
CA ALA A 29 -3.61 4.73 12.84
C ALA A 29 -4.60 3.85 12.10
N ASN A 30 -4.25 2.58 11.91
CA ASN A 30 -5.15 1.59 11.32
C ASN A 30 -6.17 1.10 12.35
N PRO A 31 -7.12 0.24 11.93
CA PRO A 31 -8.14 -0.25 12.88
C PRO A 31 -7.58 -0.97 14.10
N GLU A 32 -6.38 -1.54 14.00
CA GLU A 32 -5.73 -2.19 15.14
C GLU A 32 -4.99 -1.20 16.04
N GLY A 33 -5.02 0.08 15.73
CA GLY A 33 -4.38 1.12 16.53
C GLY A 33 -2.90 1.34 16.20
N SER A 34 -2.38 0.71 15.18
CA SER A 34 -0.98 0.87 14.77
C SER A 34 -0.86 1.90 13.66
N ARG A 35 0.25 2.63 13.65
CA ARG A 35 0.54 3.60 12.58
C ARG A 35 1.19 2.96 11.37
N THR A 36 1.60 1.71 11.47
CA THR A 36 2.10 0.95 10.33
C THR A 36 1.22 -0.27 10.11
N THR A 37 1.10 -0.67 8.84
CA THR A 37 0.34 -1.84 8.43
C THR A 37 1.31 -2.77 7.74
N PRO A 38 1.44 -4.02 8.21
CA PRO A 38 2.30 -4.98 7.51
C PRO A 38 1.91 -5.11 6.04
N SER A 39 2.90 -5.10 5.15
CA SER A 39 2.69 -5.22 3.71
C SER A 39 2.49 -6.70 3.36
N VAL A 40 1.46 -7.29 3.93
CA VAL A 40 1.14 -8.72 3.80
C VAL A 40 -0.31 -8.87 3.39
N VAL A 41 -0.55 -9.76 2.43
CA VAL A 41 -1.88 -10.06 1.91
C VAL A 41 -2.12 -11.56 2.02
N SER A 42 -3.25 -11.97 2.54
CA SER A 42 -3.63 -13.37 2.55
C SER A 42 -5.02 -13.57 1.96
N PHE A 43 -5.25 -14.77 1.44
CA PHE A 43 -6.51 -15.13 0.82
C PHE A 43 -7.10 -16.29 1.61
N LYS A 44 -8.32 -16.13 2.07
CA LYS A 44 -8.97 -17.18 2.86
C LYS A 44 -10.47 -17.12 2.64
N ASN A 45 -11.05 -18.24 2.26
CA ASN A 45 -12.50 -18.36 2.08
C ASN A 45 -13.09 -17.28 1.16
N GLY A 46 -12.35 -16.95 0.08
CA GLY A 46 -12.81 -15.94 -0.87
C GLY A 46 -12.59 -14.51 -0.44
N GLU A 47 -11.99 -14.30 0.73
CA GLU A 47 -11.72 -12.96 1.24
C GLU A 47 -10.24 -12.61 1.11
N ILE A 48 -9.99 -11.32 0.90
CA ILE A 48 -8.65 -10.76 0.87
C ILE A 48 -8.41 -10.07 2.22
N ILE A 49 -7.36 -10.49 2.91
CA ILE A 49 -7.01 -9.95 4.23
C ILE A 49 -5.67 -9.25 4.10
N VAL A 50 -5.55 -8.06 4.65
CA VAL A 50 -4.33 -7.26 4.54
C VAL A 50 -3.89 -6.82 5.93
N GLY A 51 -2.57 -6.78 6.13
CA GLY A 51 -1.99 -6.20 7.34
C GLY A 51 -1.69 -7.23 8.41
N GLU A 52 -1.90 -6.86 9.66
CA GLU A 52 -1.51 -7.68 10.81
C GLU A 52 -2.21 -9.03 10.83
N ALA A 53 -3.50 -9.06 10.50
CA ALA A 53 -4.25 -10.31 10.44
C ALA A 53 -3.68 -11.26 9.39
N ALA A 54 -3.28 -10.70 8.23
CA ALA A 54 -2.65 -11.49 7.17
C ALA A 54 -1.29 -12.01 7.63
N LYS A 55 -0.52 -11.17 8.29
CA LYS A 55 0.80 -11.56 8.78
C LYS A 55 0.71 -12.72 9.78
N ARG A 56 -0.29 -12.67 10.66
CA ARG A 56 -0.50 -13.76 11.62
C ARG A 56 -0.89 -15.06 10.93
N GLN A 57 -1.55 -14.99 9.78
CA GLN A 57 -1.95 -16.18 9.04
C GLN A 57 -0.80 -16.81 8.24
N ALA A 58 0.31 -16.12 8.08
CA ALA A 58 1.42 -16.60 7.25
C ALA A 58 1.95 -17.95 7.72
N VAL A 59 1.85 -18.25 9.00
CA VAL A 59 2.36 -19.51 9.57
C VAL A 59 1.51 -20.71 9.13
N THR A 60 0.21 -20.52 8.96
CA THR A 60 -0.72 -21.62 8.69
C THR A 60 -1.40 -21.54 7.33
N ASN A 61 -1.37 -20.37 6.69
CA ASN A 61 -2.05 -20.15 5.41
C ASN A 61 -1.03 -19.90 4.31
N LYS A 62 -0.84 -20.89 3.44
CA LYS A 62 0.12 -20.79 2.32
C LYS A 62 -0.28 -19.73 1.29
N ASP A 63 -1.56 -19.35 1.26
CA ASP A 63 -2.03 -18.30 0.35
C ASP A 63 -1.80 -16.92 0.97
N THR A 64 -0.59 -16.68 1.42
CA THR A 64 -0.15 -15.43 2.03
C THR A 64 1.05 -14.90 1.28
N VAL A 65 1.00 -13.62 0.90
CA VAL A 65 2.05 -12.96 0.13
C VAL A 65 2.66 -11.84 0.96
N SER A 66 3.99 -11.82 1.03
CA SER A 66 4.71 -10.73 1.70
C SER A 66 5.82 -10.23 0.79
N SER A 67 6.31 -9.03 1.09
CA SER A 67 7.47 -8.44 0.38
C SER A 67 7.29 -8.32 -1.13
N ILE A 68 6.06 -8.13 -1.59
CA ILE A 68 5.77 -8.05 -3.03
C ILE A 68 6.48 -6.87 -3.71
N LYS A 69 6.79 -5.83 -2.96
CA LYS A 69 7.49 -4.66 -3.49
C LYS A 69 8.81 -5.00 -4.16
N ARG A 70 9.45 -6.09 -3.73
CA ARG A 70 10.72 -6.54 -4.32
C ARG A 70 10.58 -6.93 -5.78
N HIS A 71 9.38 -7.24 -6.22
CA HIS A 71 9.12 -7.69 -7.59
C HIS A 71 8.49 -6.60 -8.46
N MET A 72 8.31 -5.39 -7.93
CA MET A 72 7.73 -4.29 -8.70
C MET A 72 8.57 -3.98 -9.94
N GLY A 73 7.91 -3.75 -11.05
CA GLY A 73 8.59 -3.41 -12.29
C GLY A 73 9.19 -4.60 -13.03
N THR A 74 8.88 -5.82 -12.59
CA THR A 74 9.37 -7.05 -13.24
C THR A 74 8.21 -7.85 -13.78
N ALA A 75 8.52 -8.91 -14.51
CA ALA A 75 7.53 -9.83 -15.07
C ALA A 75 7.12 -10.93 -14.09
N TYR A 76 7.54 -10.82 -12.84
CA TYR A 76 7.21 -11.80 -11.80
C TYR A 76 5.70 -11.96 -11.65
N LYS A 77 5.26 -13.19 -11.41
CA LYS A 77 3.86 -13.48 -11.09
C LYS A 77 3.82 -14.24 -9.77
N GLU A 78 2.97 -13.80 -8.88
CA GLU A 78 2.73 -14.51 -7.63
C GLU A 78 1.60 -15.50 -7.85
N HIS A 79 1.90 -16.80 -7.75
CA HIS A 79 0.86 -17.82 -7.86
C HIS A 79 0.29 -18.11 -6.48
N VAL A 80 -0.91 -17.64 -6.24
CA VAL A 80 -1.54 -17.74 -4.92
C VAL A 80 -3.05 -17.82 -5.11
N ASN A 81 -3.73 -18.52 -4.21
CA ASN A 81 -5.19 -18.62 -4.25
C ASN A 81 -5.68 -19.16 -5.61
N GLY A 82 -4.92 -20.06 -6.24
CA GLY A 82 -5.27 -20.67 -7.51
C GLY A 82 -5.16 -19.76 -8.72
N LYS A 83 -4.55 -18.59 -8.59
CA LYS A 83 -4.42 -17.60 -9.66
C LYS A 83 -3.02 -17.01 -9.68
N ASP A 84 -2.66 -16.41 -10.81
CA ASP A 84 -1.43 -15.65 -10.94
C ASP A 84 -1.76 -14.16 -10.79
N TYR A 85 -1.05 -13.50 -9.88
CA TYR A 85 -1.21 -12.06 -9.65
C TYR A 85 0.08 -11.34 -9.99
N THR A 86 -0.04 -10.17 -10.58
CA THR A 86 1.12 -9.30 -10.80
C THR A 86 1.48 -8.62 -9.47
N PRO A 87 2.74 -8.14 -9.32
CA PRO A 87 3.09 -7.35 -8.15
C PRO A 87 2.20 -6.12 -7.98
N GLN A 88 1.76 -5.51 -9.09
CA GLN A 88 0.87 -4.35 -9.06
C GLN A 88 -0.49 -4.72 -8.44
N GLU A 89 -1.01 -5.90 -8.80
CA GLU A 89 -2.31 -6.33 -8.27
C GLU A 89 -2.25 -6.60 -6.77
N ILE A 90 -1.20 -7.25 -6.30
CA ILE A 90 -1.03 -7.50 -4.86
C ILE A 90 -0.81 -6.18 -4.12
N SER A 91 0.03 -5.30 -4.68
CA SER A 91 0.26 -3.99 -4.09
C SER A 91 -1.02 -3.17 -4.01
N ALA A 92 -1.88 -3.28 -5.04
CA ALA A 92 -3.16 -2.59 -5.05
C ALA A 92 -4.06 -3.01 -3.88
N MET A 93 -4.00 -4.27 -3.47
CA MET A 93 -4.76 -4.74 -2.32
C MET A 93 -4.31 -4.05 -1.04
N ILE A 94 -3.00 -3.86 -0.89
CA ILE A 94 -2.44 -3.13 0.25
C ILE A 94 -2.89 -1.66 0.19
N LEU A 95 -2.79 -1.05 -1.00
CA LEU A 95 -3.18 0.34 -1.19
C LEU A 95 -4.67 0.56 -0.90
N GLN A 96 -5.53 -0.38 -1.28
CA GLN A 96 -6.96 -0.29 -0.98
C GLN A 96 -7.21 -0.31 0.53
N ASN A 97 -6.47 -1.12 1.25
CA ASN A 97 -6.58 -1.17 2.71
C ASN A 97 -6.20 0.19 3.32
N LEU A 98 -5.10 0.78 2.86
CA LEU A 98 -4.66 2.08 3.33
C LEU A 98 -5.67 3.18 2.96
N LYS A 99 -6.23 3.11 1.75
CA LYS A 99 -7.26 4.03 1.30
C LYS A 99 -8.47 3.98 2.23
N LYS A 100 -8.93 2.78 2.58
CA LYS A 100 -10.06 2.62 3.50
C LYS A 100 -9.76 3.18 4.89
N THR A 101 -8.54 2.97 5.36
CA THR A 101 -8.11 3.53 6.64
C THR A 101 -8.21 5.06 6.62
N ALA A 102 -7.73 5.67 5.55
CA ALA A 102 -7.80 7.13 5.40
C ALA A 102 -9.23 7.61 5.29
N GLU A 103 -10.08 6.89 4.54
CA GLU A 103 -11.48 7.27 4.38
C GLU A 103 -12.23 7.20 5.70
N ALA A 104 -11.96 6.19 6.51
CA ALA A 104 -12.58 6.07 7.83
C ALA A 104 -12.17 7.23 8.74
N TYR A 105 -10.91 7.62 8.68
CA TYR A 105 -10.42 8.74 9.49
C TYR A 105 -11.01 10.07 9.04
N LEU A 106 -11.04 10.30 7.71
CA LEU A 106 -11.51 11.58 7.17
C LEU A 106 -13.02 11.70 7.08
N GLY A 107 -13.73 10.57 7.09
CA GLY A 107 -15.17 10.55 6.94
C GLY A 107 -15.63 10.87 5.52
N GLU A 108 -14.77 10.71 4.53
CA GLU A 108 -15.10 10.96 3.14
C GLU A 108 -14.29 10.09 2.19
N THR A 109 -14.75 10.01 0.94
CA THR A 109 -14.07 9.22 -0.08
C THR A 109 -12.75 9.88 -0.47
N VAL A 110 -11.70 9.08 -0.61
CA VAL A 110 -10.38 9.52 -1.04
C VAL A 110 -10.14 8.99 -2.45
N THR A 111 -9.75 9.88 -3.36
CA THR A 111 -9.52 9.51 -4.76
C THR A 111 -8.10 9.74 -5.25
N SER A 112 -7.26 10.42 -4.47
CA SER A 112 -5.92 10.80 -4.90
C SER A 112 -4.88 10.52 -3.84
N ALA A 113 -3.68 10.20 -4.28
CA ALA A 113 -2.57 9.90 -3.39
C ALA A 113 -1.24 10.37 -3.97
N VAL A 114 -0.33 10.67 -3.06
CA VAL A 114 1.10 10.82 -3.37
C VAL A 114 1.77 9.60 -2.74
N ILE A 115 2.58 8.89 -3.50
CA ILE A 115 3.22 7.66 -3.03
C ILE A 115 4.73 7.85 -3.01
N THR A 116 5.38 7.47 -1.91
CA THR A 116 6.84 7.53 -1.82
C THR A 116 7.46 6.23 -2.30
N VAL A 117 8.60 6.36 -2.95
CA VAL A 117 9.39 5.22 -3.45
C VAL A 117 10.85 5.43 -3.09
N PRO A 118 11.64 4.34 -3.01
CA PRO A 118 13.08 4.48 -2.82
C PRO A 118 13.70 5.26 -3.96
N ALA A 119 14.72 6.07 -3.66
CA ALA A 119 15.39 6.87 -4.67
C ALA A 119 16.00 6.00 -5.78
N TYR A 120 16.35 4.76 -5.48
CA TYR A 120 16.96 3.84 -6.46
C TYR A 120 15.93 3.21 -7.41
N PHE A 121 14.63 3.43 -7.21
CA PHE A 121 13.62 2.88 -8.14
C PHE A 121 13.84 3.44 -9.55
N ASN A 122 13.79 2.54 -10.53
CA ASN A 122 13.88 2.93 -11.94
C ASN A 122 12.48 3.29 -12.48
N ASP A 123 12.42 3.66 -13.75
CA ASP A 123 11.16 4.08 -14.37
C ASP A 123 10.12 2.97 -14.38
N ALA A 124 10.53 1.72 -14.62
CA ALA A 124 9.61 0.59 -14.63
C ALA A 124 8.99 0.37 -13.26
N GLN A 125 9.78 0.50 -12.20
CA GLN A 125 9.29 0.35 -10.83
C GLN A 125 8.35 1.49 -10.43
N ARG A 126 8.66 2.71 -10.86
CA ARG A 126 7.80 3.87 -10.61
C ARG A 126 6.48 3.75 -11.37
N GLN A 127 6.53 3.29 -12.61
CA GLN A 127 5.31 3.09 -13.39
C GLN A 127 4.45 1.98 -12.77
N ALA A 128 5.06 0.89 -12.32
CA ALA A 128 4.34 -0.19 -11.66
C ALA A 128 3.63 0.31 -10.38
N THR A 129 4.26 1.22 -9.65
CA THR A 129 3.67 1.82 -8.46
C THR A 129 2.44 2.66 -8.82
N LYS A 130 2.53 3.44 -9.89
CA LYS A 130 1.38 4.20 -10.39
C LYS A 130 0.25 3.27 -10.82
N ASP A 131 0.59 2.19 -11.51
CA ASP A 131 -0.40 1.22 -11.97
C ASP A 131 -1.12 0.57 -10.77
N ALA A 132 -0.37 0.24 -9.73
CA ALA A 132 -0.96 -0.32 -8.51
C ALA A 132 -1.95 0.67 -7.89
N GLY A 133 -1.61 1.94 -7.84
CA GLY A 133 -2.51 2.98 -7.34
C GLY A 133 -3.78 3.06 -8.14
N LYS A 134 -3.66 3.00 -9.47
CA LYS A 134 -4.81 3.05 -10.37
C LYS A 134 -5.73 1.84 -10.15
N ILE A 135 -5.16 0.66 -10.01
CA ILE A 135 -5.94 -0.56 -9.74
C ILE A 135 -6.69 -0.41 -8.41
N ALA A 136 -6.06 0.23 -7.43
CA ALA A 136 -6.66 0.45 -6.11
C ALA A 136 -7.74 1.53 -6.11
N GLY A 137 -7.95 2.23 -7.22
CA GLY A 137 -8.93 3.30 -7.30
C GLY A 137 -8.39 4.66 -6.88
N LEU A 138 -7.09 4.85 -6.98
CA LEU A 138 -6.43 6.11 -6.61
C LEU A 138 -5.80 6.75 -7.84
N GLU A 139 -5.98 8.06 -7.98
CA GLU A 139 -5.20 8.84 -8.92
C GLU A 139 -3.88 9.18 -8.22
N VAL A 140 -2.78 8.64 -8.73
CA VAL A 140 -1.47 8.90 -8.16
C VAL A 140 -0.96 10.21 -8.75
N GLU A 141 -1.02 11.27 -7.96
CA GLU A 141 -0.66 12.60 -8.43
C GLU A 141 0.83 12.78 -8.58
N ARG A 142 1.59 12.18 -7.69
CA ARG A 142 3.05 12.24 -7.74
C ARG A 142 3.65 11.01 -7.10
N ILE A 143 4.78 10.61 -7.64
CA ILE A 143 5.68 9.64 -7.03
C ILE A 143 6.87 10.45 -6.55
N ILE A 144 7.16 10.40 -5.27
CA ILE A 144 8.30 11.14 -4.71
C ILE A 144 9.25 10.19 -4.02
N ASN A 145 10.52 10.59 -3.97
CA ASN A 145 11.53 9.76 -3.33
C ASN A 145 11.38 9.81 -1.81
N GLU A 146 11.63 8.68 -1.18
CA GLU A 146 11.70 8.63 0.28
C GLU A 146 12.85 9.52 0.74
N PRO A 147 12.63 10.32 1.78
CA PRO A 147 13.72 11.15 2.29
C PRO A 147 14.83 10.27 2.85
N THR A 148 16.06 10.58 2.46
CA THR A 148 17.19 9.78 2.93
C THR A 148 17.76 10.29 4.23
N ALA A 149 17.43 11.52 4.60
CA ALA A 149 18.03 12.16 5.75
C ALA A 149 17.12 12.22 6.96
N VAL A 150 16.02 11.53 6.93
CA VAL A 150 15.05 11.66 8.01
C VAL A 150 15.16 10.60 9.06
N PHE A 151 16.21 9.87 9.00
CA PHE A 151 16.30 8.77 9.89
C PHE A 151 17.11 9.12 11.08
N PHE A 152 16.63 9.92 11.81
CA PHE A 152 17.39 10.36 12.93
C PHE A 152 16.54 10.51 14.11
#